data_25e49a795d24822fbabd8ff23ed89b9b
#
_entry.id   25e49a795d24822fbabd8ff23ed89b9b
#
_cell.length_a   1.000
_cell.length_b   1.000
_cell.length_c   1.000
_cell.angle_alpha   90.00
_cell.angle_beta   90.00
_cell.angle_gamma   90.00
#
_symmetry.space_group_name_H-M   'P 1'
#
loop_
_entity.id
_entity.type
_entity.pdbx_description
1 polymer ?
#
loop_
_entity_poly.entity_id
_entity_poly.type
_entity_poly.pdbx_seq_one_letter_code
_entity_poly.pdbx_strand_id
1 'polypeptide(L)'
;MGNCMAVEFPPRLFVTGTDTGVGKSYVSALLAVGLTATYWKPVQSGAETDADWLRCVTGLPAERLWPESYLLRAPLSPHEAARREGVQIAMGSFALPDCKRLVVEGAGGVMVPLNDKHLMIDLIAELALPVLVVARSELGTINHTLLTLQQLRQRDCSILGVVVNGPANEANCRAIAEYGKVRVLAEIDQRVDLSPANTAALFERYFGANG
;
A
#
# COMPACT_ATOMS: atom_id res chain seq x y z
N MET A 1 12.20 25.63 -9.92
CA MET A 1 12.72 24.25 -9.98
C MET A 1 13.03 23.87 -8.55
N GLY A 2 12.10 23.20 -7.87
CA GLY A 2 12.31 22.74 -6.50
C GLY A 2 13.27 21.54 -6.53
N ASN A 3 14.29 21.61 -5.69
CA ASN A 3 15.22 20.50 -5.49
C ASN A 3 14.42 19.30 -4.98
N CYS A 4 14.10 18.35 -5.84
CA CYS A 4 13.40 17.13 -5.44
C CYS A 4 14.41 16.30 -4.63
N MET A 5 14.28 16.34 -3.30
CA MET A 5 15.10 15.50 -2.43
C MET A 5 14.56 14.07 -2.50
N ALA A 6 15.47 13.08 -2.55
CA ALA A 6 15.10 11.68 -2.49
C ALA A 6 14.14 11.42 -1.33
N VAL A 7 13.20 10.52 -1.54
CA VAL A 7 12.28 10.11 -0.48
C VAL A 7 13.02 9.16 0.46
N GLU A 8 13.16 9.56 1.72
CA GLU A 8 13.72 8.69 2.74
C GLU A 8 12.61 7.79 3.32
N PHE A 9 12.73 6.49 3.08
CA PHE A 9 11.79 5.49 3.57
C PHE A 9 12.27 4.85 4.87
N PRO A 10 11.36 4.65 5.84
CA PRO A 10 11.68 3.87 7.04
C PRO A 10 11.95 2.40 6.67
N PRO A 11 12.66 1.65 7.53
CA PRO A 11 12.97 0.24 7.25
C PRO A 11 11.73 -0.64 7.12
N ARG A 12 10.64 -0.27 7.79
CA ARG A 12 9.36 -0.99 7.74
C ARG A 12 8.24 0.02 7.53
N LEU A 13 7.30 -0.25 6.62
CA LEU A 13 6.17 0.63 6.33
C LEU A 13 4.93 -0.15 5.93
N PHE A 14 3.77 0.49 6.07
CA PHE A 14 2.48 -0.04 5.67
C PHE A 14 1.96 0.73 4.45
N VAL A 15 1.62 0.04 3.38
CA VAL A 15 0.98 0.59 2.18
C VAL A 15 -0.51 0.36 2.27
N THR A 16 -1.28 1.44 2.36
CA THR A 16 -2.75 1.41 2.26
C THR A 16 -3.22 2.15 1.02
N GLY A 17 -4.50 2.06 0.71
CA GLY A 17 -5.09 2.80 -0.39
C GLY A 17 -6.31 3.58 0.03
N THR A 18 -6.69 4.54 -0.81
CA THR A 18 -7.98 5.23 -0.67
C THR A 18 -9.15 4.35 -1.09
N ASP A 19 -8.86 3.26 -1.83
CA ASP A 19 -9.86 2.32 -2.33
C ASP A 19 -9.18 1.02 -2.83
N THR A 20 -9.98 0.06 -3.32
CA THR A 20 -9.51 -1.08 -4.11
C THR A 20 -9.14 -0.62 -5.52
N GLY A 21 -8.13 -1.25 -6.13
CA GLY A 21 -7.73 -0.95 -7.52
C GLY A 21 -6.97 0.37 -7.71
N VAL A 22 -6.56 1.07 -6.64
CA VAL A 22 -5.79 2.33 -6.74
C VAL A 22 -4.30 2.12 -7.04
N GLY A 23 -3.84 0.86 -7.14
CA GLY A 23 -2.45 0.53 -7.46
C GLY A 23 -1.55 0.28 -6.27
N LYS A 24 -2.10 -0.16 -5.12
CA LYS A 24 -1.28 -0.54 -3.94
C LYS A 24 -0.20 -1.54 -4.30
N SER A 25 -0.57 -2.63 -4.97
CA SER A 25 0.36 -3.71 -5.32
C SER A 25 1.46 -3.24 -6.27
N TYR A 26 1.15 -2.31 -7.19
CA TYR A 26 2.14 -1.68 -8.06
C TYR A 26 3.17 -0.87 -7.25
N VAL A 27 2.70 -0.02 -6.34
CA VAL A 27 3.56 0.78 -5.45
C VAL A 27 4.36 -0.13 -4.51
N SER A 28 3.72 -1.16 -3.94
CA SER A 28 4.39 -2.15 -3.08
C SER A 28 5.50 -2.89 -3.81
N ALA A 29 5.30 -3.23 -5.09
CA ALA A 29 6.30 -3.87 -5.93
C ALA A 29 7.53 -2.97 -6.14
N LEU A 30 7.33 -1.69 -6.46
CA LEU A 30 8.41 -0.71 -6.58
C LEU A 30 9.20 -0.60 -5.27
N LEU A 31 8.49 -0.45 -4.15
CA LEU A 31 9.11 -0.33 -2.82
C LEU A 31 9.83 -1.60 -2.40
N ALA A 32 9.25 -2.78 -2.63
CA ALA A 32 9.88 -4.05 -2.28
C ALA A 32 11.20 -4.26 -3.02
N VAL A 33 11.27 -3.88 -4.31
CA VAL A 33 12.52 -3.97 -5.10
C VAL A 33 13.49 -2.88 -4.67
N GLY A 34 13.10 -1.61 -4.73
CA GLY A 34 13.99 -0.47 -4.51
C GLY A 34 14.57 -0.42 -3.10
N LEU A 35 13.78 -0.78 -2.09
CA LEU A 35 14.23 -0.84 -0.70
C LEU A 35 14.89 -2.17 -0.32
N THR A 36 14.94 -3.12 -1.21
CA THR A 36 15.38 -4.50 -0.91
C THR A 36 14.60 -5.08 0.28
N ALA A 37 13.27 -4.86 0.32
CA ALA A 37 12.41 -5.21 1.43
C ALA A 37 11.69 -6.55 1.21
N THR A 38 11.36 -7.25 2.30
CA THR A 38 10.37 -8.33 2.28
C THR A 38 8.99 -7.74 2.04
N TYR A 39 8.19 -8.40 1.23
CA TYR A 39 6.79 -8.03 1.01
C TYR A 39 5.87 -8.94 1.82
N TRP A 40 4.85 -8.37 2.44
CA TRP A 40 3.83 -9.09 3.16
C TRP A 40 2.45 -8.48 2.93
N LYS A 41 1.51 -9.31 2.50
CA LYS A 41 0.09 -8.97 2.45
C LYS A 41 -0.65 -9.82 3.48
N PRO A 42 -0.95 -9.28 4.67
CA PRO A 42 -1.52 -10.06 5.78
C PRO A 42 -2.83 -10.77 5.43
N VAL A 43 -3.67 -10.13 4.62
CA VAL A 43 -4.96 -10.68 4.17
C VAL A 43 -5.10 -10.54 2.67
N GLN A 44 -5.25 -11.66 1.99
CA GLN A 44 -5.58 -11.75 0.57
C GLN A 44 -6.99 -12.28 0.39
N SER A 45 -7.77 -11.64 -0.48
CA SER A 45 -9.08 -12.12 -0.94
C SER A 45 -9.07 -12.22 -2.47
N GLY A 46 -9.54 -13.35 -3.00
CA GLY A 46 -9.49 -13.68 -4.43
C GLY A 46 -8.44 -14.75 -4.75
N ALA A 47 -8.65 -15.44 -5.88
CA ALA A 47 -7.81 -16.56 -6.29
C ALA A 47 -6.42 -16.12 -6.80
N GLU A 48 -6.33 -14.94 -7.42
CA GLU A 48 -5.05 -14.36 -7.85
C GLU A 48 -4.46 -13.57 -6.68
N THR A 49 -3.26 -13.98 -6.24
CA THR A 49 -2.63 -13.31 -5.11
C THR A 49 -1.75 -12.15 -5.58
N ASP A 50 -1.76 -11.05 -4.81
CA ASP A 50 -0.85 -9.93 -5.08
C ASP A 50 0.61 -10.35 -4.92
N ALA A 51 0.90 -11.32 -4.04
CA ALA A 51 2.25 -11.86 -3.86
C ALA A 51 2.74 -12.60 -5.12
N ASP A 52 1.90 -13.44 -5.75
CA ASP A 52 2.24 -14.12 -7.00
C ASP A 52 2.41 -13.13 -8.16
N TRP A 53 1.50 -12.16 -8.28
CA TRP A 53 1.63 -11.10 -9.26
C TRP A 53 2.94 -10.34 -9.07
N LEU A 54 3.24 -9.91 -7.83
CA LEU A 54 4.44 -9.16 -7.51
C LEU A 54 5.70 -9.98 -7.85
N ARG A 55 5.72 -11.28 -7.51
CA ARG A 55 6.82 -12.18 -7.90
C ARG A 55 7.00 -12.23 -9.41
N CYS A 56 5.93 -12.37 -10.15
CA CYS A 56 5.95 -12.44 -11.61
C CYS A 56 6.56 -11.16 -12.22
N VAL A 57 6.09 -9.99 -11.81
CA VAL A 57 6.51 -8.72 -12.42
C VAL A 57 7.86 -8.20 -11.91
N THR A 58 8.32 -8.63 -10.74
CA THR A 58 9.58 -8.13 -10.16
C THR A 58 10.72 -9.13 -10.16
N GLY A 59 10.41 -10.41 -10.29
CA GLY A 59 11.41 -11.48 -10.11
C GLY A 59 11.92 -11.64 -8.67
N LEU A 60 11.19 -11.08 -7.67
CA LEU A 60 11.57 -11.23 -6.26
C LEU A 60 11.65 -12.70 -5.86
N PRO A 61 12.71 -13.11 -5.15
CA PRO A 61 12.85 -14.48 -4.68
C PRO A 61 11.80 -14.81 -3.60
N ALA A 62 11.41 -16.07 -3.52
CA ALA A 62 10.33 -16.54 -2.64
C ALA A 62 10.58 -16.17 -1.16
N GLU A 63 11.83 -16.14 -0.72
CA GLU A 63 12.23 -15.82 0.65
C GLU A 63 11.92 -14.36 1.04
N ARG A 64 11.65 -13.51 0.06
CA ARG A 64 11.25 -12.12 0.26
C ARG A 64 9.74 -11.90 0.13
N LEU A 65 8.97 -12.96 -0.05
CA LEU A 65 7.52 -12.95 -0.05
C LEU A 65 7.05 -13.67 1.21
N TRP A 66 6.57 -12.90 2.20
CA TRP A 66 6.07 -13.48 3.44
C TRP A 66 4.65 -14.03 3.23
N PRO A 67 4.34 -15.24 3.70
CA PRO A 67 3.01 -15.83 3.52
C PRO A 67 1.91 -14.97 4.14
N GLU A 68 0.76 -14.94 3.49
CA GLU A 68 -0.44 -14.30 4.02
C GLU A 68 -0.88 -14.99 5.32
N SER A 69 -1.33 -14.21 6.31
CA SER A 69 -1.97 -14.78 7.50
C SER A 69 -3.33 -15.38 7.16
N TYR A 70 -4.01 -14.77 6.18
CA TYR A 70 -5.30 -15.25 5.67
C TYR A 70 -5.33 -15.15 4.15
N LEU A 71 -5.50 -16.31 3.51
CA LEU A 71 -5.74 -16.45 2.08
C LEU A 71 -7.18 -16.92 1.88
N LEU A 72 -8.03 -16.00 1.42
CA LEU A 72 -9.46 -16.21 1.22
C LEU A 72 -9.76 -16.32 -0.29
N ARG A 73 -10.56 -17.31 -0.69
CA ARG A 73 -10.81 -17.62 -2.10
C ARG A 73 -11.77 -16.64 -2.78
N ALA A 74 -12.77 -16.16 -2.02
CA ALA A 74 -13.78 -15.27 -2.58
C ALA A 74 -13.22 -13.85 -2.81
N PRO A 75 -13.41 -13.25 -4.00
CA PRO A 75 -12.98 -11.88 -4.30
C PRO A 75 -13.95 -10.85 -3.68
N LEU A 76 -14.00 -10.85 -2.35
CA LEU A 76 -14.90 -10.02 -1.53
C LEU A 76 -14.08 -9.30 -0.46
N SER A 77 -14.74 -8.43 0.29
CA SER A 77 -14.11 -7.86 1.49
C SER A 77 -13.73 -8.98 2.47
N PRO A 78 -12.62 -8.82 3.22
CA PRO A 78 -12.08 -9.87 4.09
C PRO A 78 -13.12 -10.52 5.01
N HIS A 79 -13.94 -9.73 5.70
CA HIS A 79 -14.96 -10.22 6.63
C HIS A 79 -16.00 -11.11 5.92
N GLU A 80 -16.45 -10.72 4.71
CA GLU A 80 -17.45 -11.48 3.98
C GLU A 80 -16.86 -12.76 3.34
N ALA A 81 -15.64 -12.67 2.81
CA ALA A 81 -14.92 -13.84 2.30
C ALA A 81 -14.68 -14.86 3.41
N ALA A 82 -14.20 -14.41 4.57
CA ALA A 82 -13.97 -15.25 5.75
C ALA A 82 -15.27 -15.90 6.26
N ARG A 83 -16.37 -15.13 6.33
CA ARG A 83 -17.68 -15.64 6.73
C ARG A 83 -18.16 -16.77 5.82
N ARG A 84 -17.99 -16.62 4.49
CA ARG A 84 -18.38 -17.67 3.52
C ARG A 84 -17.55 -18.94 3.63
N GLU A 85 -16.30 -18.79 4.03
CA GLU A 85 -15.35 -19.91 4.16
C GLU A 85 -15.30 -20.49 5.58
N GLY A 86 -16.11 -19.98 6.52
CA GLY A 86 -16.08 -20.42 7.91
C GLY A 86 -14.77 -20.09 8.63
N VAL A 87 -14.03 -19.09 8.13
CA VAL A 87 -12.77 -18.62 8.70
C VAL A 87 -13.04 -17.44 9.63
N GLN A 88 -12.39 -17.40 10.78
CA GLN A 88 -12.43 -16.27 11.70
C GLN A 88 -11.10 -15.51 11.65
N ILE A 89 -11.13 -14.28 11.17
CA ILE A 89 -9.94 -13.39 11.18
C ILE A 89 -9.76 -12.86 12.61
N ALA A 90 -8.66 -13.23 13.25
CA ALA A 90 -8.28 -12.80 14.59
C ALA A 90 -7.12 -11.80 14.52
N MET A 91 -7.21 -10.67 15.21
CA MET A 91 -6.16 -9.65 15.20
C MET A 91 -4.81 -10.19 15.69
N GLY A 92 -4.79 -11.00 16.73
CA GLY A 92 -3.58 -11.63 17.26
C GLY A 92 -2.83 -12.60 16.31
N SER A 93 -3.39 -12.86 15.13
CA SER A 93 -2.72 -13.67 14.09
C SER A 93 -1.79 -12.87 13.19
N PHE A 94 -1.77 -11.55 13.33
CA PHE A 94 -0.94 -10.67 12.51
C PHE A 94 0.39 -10.35 13.21
N ALA A 95 1.34 -11.28 13.14
CA ALA A 95 2.69 -11.06 13.65
C ALA A 95 3.61 -10.52 12.55
N LEU A 96 4.30 -9.42 12.85
CA LEU A 96 5.28 -8.85 11.91
C LEU A 96 6.41 -9.86 11.62
N PRO A 97 6.76 -10.06 10.33
CA PRO A 97 7.92 -10.85 9.94
C PRO A 97 9.22 -10.36 10.63
N ASP A 98 10.06 -11.29 11.06
CA ASP A 98 11.40 -10.95 11.55
C ASP A 98 12.33 -10.71 10.37
N CYS A 99 12.33 -9.48 9.86
CA CYS A 99 13.18 -9.05 8.76
C CYS A 99 13.60 -7.59 8.96
N LYS A 100 14.71 -7.20 8.33
CA LYS A 100 15.27 -5.85 8.47
C LYS A 100 14.41 -4.79 7.78
N ARG A 101 13.90 -5.10 6.58
CA ARG A 101 13.09 -4.20 5.76
C ARG A 101 11.79 -4.89 5.35
N LEU A 102 10.68 -4.18 5.53
CA LEU A 102 9.35 -4.74 5.31
C LEU A 102 8.41 -3.74 4.64
N VAL A 103 7.74 -4.19 3.60
CA VAL A 103 6.59 -3.53 2.99
C VAL A 103 5.36 -4.37 3.29
N VAL A 104 4.45 -3.85 4.10
CA VAL A 104 3.16 -4.47 4.41
C VAL A 104 2.09 -3.86 3.51
N GLU A 105 1.29 -4.67 2.84
CA GLU A 105 0.19 -4.18 1.99
C GLU A 105 -1.17 -4.51 2.58
N GLY A 106 -2.01 -3.51 2.77
CA GLY A 106 -3.39 -3.66 3.22
C GLY A 106 -4.35 -4.13 2.12
N ALA A 107 -5.47 -4.71 2.50
CA ALA A 107 -6.57 -5.08 1.60
C ALA A 107 -7.60 -3.94 1.50
N GLY A 108 -7.85 -3.44 0.30
CA GLY A 108 -8.81 -2.34 0.06
C GLY A 108 -8.36 -1.01 0.68
N GLY A 109 -9.31 -0.25 1.23
CA GLY A 109 -9.08 1.00 1.95
C GLY A 109 -9.10 0.81 3.47
N VAL A 110 -8.80 1.89 4.21
CA VAL A 110 -8.65 1.86 5.68
C VAL A 110 -9.92 1.44 6.45
N MET A 111 -11.10 1.66 5.87
CA MET A 111 -12.38 1.34 6.51
C MET A 111 -12.95 -0.02 6.06
N VAL A 112 -12.17 -0.84 5.38
CA VAL A 112 -12.60 -2.19 4.96
C VAL A 112 -12.69 -3.10 6.19
N PRO A 113 -13.83 -3.80 6.41
CA PRO A 113 -13.98 -4.72 7.53
C PRO A 113 -13.08 -5.96 7.40
N LEU A 114 -12.35 -6.26 8.45
CA LEU A 114 -11.59 -7.51 8.60
C LEU A 114 -12.46 -8.61 9.23
N ASN A 115 -13.23 -8.25 10.23
CA ASN A 115 -14.18 -9.12 10.93
C ASN A 115 -15.33 -8.28 11.51
N ASP A 116 -16.17 -8.85 12.35
CA ASP A 116 -17.36 -8.18 12.93
C ASP A 116 -17.03 -6.99 13.85
N LYS A 117 -15.77 -6.83 14.25
CA LYS A 117 -15.35 -5.83 15.25
C LYS A 117 -14.24 -4.90 14.75
N HIS A 118 -13.44 -5.35 13.78
CA HIS A 118 -12.24 -4.64 13.38
C HIS A 118 -12.25 -4.31 11.89
N LEU A 119 -11.71 -3.14 11.58
CA LEU A 119 -11.47 -2.64 10.24
C LEU A 119 -9.98 -2.73 9.90
N MET A 120 -9.63 -2.52 8.65
CA MET A 120 -8.23 -2.46 8.20
C MET A 120 -7.41 -1.43 8.99
N ILE A 121 -8.02 -0.30 9.37
CA ILE A 121 -7.36 0.74 10.16
C ILE A 121 -6.96 0.25 11.56
N ASP A 122 -7.70 -0.70 12.14
CA ASP A 122 -7.34 -1.27 13.44
C ASP A 122 -6.06 -2.12 13.32
N LEU A 123 -5.90 -2.86 12.21
CA LEU A 123 -4.66 -3.57 11.91
C LEU A 123 -3.48 -2.59 11.67
N ILE A 124 -3.72 -1.50 10.94
CA ILE A 124 -2.70 -0.47 10.72
C ILE A 124 -2.22 0.11 12.05
N ALA A 125 -3.15 0.44 12.94
CA ALA A 125 -2.84 0.98 14.27
C ALA A 125 -2.10 -0.05 15.15
N GLU A 126 -2.50 -1.32 15.12
CA GLU A 126 -1.86 -2.40 15.90
C GLU A 126 -0.43 -2.67 15.44
N LEU A 127 -0.18 -2.69 14.13
CA LEU A 127 1.17 -2.89 13.58
C LEU A 127 2.07 -1.67 13.80
N ALA A 128 1.51 -0.49 14.03
CA ALA A 128 2.19 0.77 14.36
C ALA A 128 3.33 1.14 13.39
N LEU A 129 3.18 0.81 12.11
CA LEU A 129 4.15 1.15 11.06
C LEU A 129 3.81 2.50 10.41
N PRO A 130 4.81 3.28 9.95
CA PRO A 130 4.54 4.45 9.11
C PRO A 130 3.75 4.08 7.87
N VAL A 131 2.71 4.87 7.57
CA VAL A 131 1.70 4.58 6.54
C VAL A 131 1.96 5.38 5.28
N LEU A 132 2.10 4.69 4.16
CA LEU A 132 2.05 5.27 2.82
C LEU A 132 0.65 5.09 2.25
N VAL A 133 0.02 6.19 1.82
CA VAL A 133 -1.32 6.16 1.22
C VAL A 133 -1.19 6.19 -0.30
N VAL A 134 -1.78 5.24 -0.99
CA VAL A 134 -1.90 5.23 -2.46
C VAL A 134 -3.28 5.72 -2.86
N ALA A 135 -3.32 6.75 -3.69
CA ALA A 135 -4.54 7.36 -4.22
C ALA A 135 -4.53 7.31 -5.75
N ARG A 136 -5.71 7.23 -6.38
CA ARG A 136 -5.82 7.40 -7.83
C ARG A 136 -5.64 8.87 -8.21
N SER A 137 -5.37 9.19 -9.48
CA SER A 137 -5.24 10.58 -9.95
C SER A 137 -6.56 11.18 -10.46
N GLU A 138 -7.62 10.37 -10.61
CA GLU A 138 -8.89 10.75 -11.24
C GLU A 138 -9.80 11.58 -10.33
N LEU A 139 -10.89 12.11 -10.92
CA LEU A 139 -11.91 12.87 -10.18
C LEU A 139 -12.45 12.09 -8.98
N GLY A 140 -12.61 12.78 -7.84
CA GLY A 140 -13.00 12.22 -6.55
C GLY A 140 -11.82 11.87 -5.64
N THR A 141 -10.58 11.84 -6.17
CA THR A 141 -9.39 11.46 -5.39
C THR A 141 -9.15 12.36 -4.21
N ILE A 142 -9.35 13.69 -4.35
CA ILE A 142 -9.15 14.65 -3.25
C ILE A 142 -10.01 14.25 -2.06
N ASN A 143 -11.32 14.06 -2.29
CA ASN A 143 -12.25 13.67 -1.22
C ASN A 143 -11.83 12.36 -0.55
N HIS A 144 -11.58 11.31 -1.34
CA HIS A 144 -11.21 9.99 -0.80
C HIS A 144 -9.89 10.04 -0.03
N THR A 145 -8.91 10.80 -0.54
CA THR A 145 -7.61 10.93 0.12
C THR A 145 -7.73 11.69 1.44
N LEU A 146 -8.45 12.81 1.47
CA LEU A 146 -8.65 13.59 2.70
C LEU A 146 -9.39 12.80 3.78
N LEU A 147 -10.43 12.04 3.41
CA LEU A 147 -11.13 11.15 4.34
C LEU A 147 -10.21 10.05 4.88
N THR A 148 -9.40 9.44 4.03
CA THR A 148 -8.41 8.42 4.45
C THR A 148 -7.39 9.00 5.42
N LEU A 149 -6.82 10.17 5.11
CA LEU A 149 -5.85 10.85 5.97
C LEU A 149 -6.47 11.23 7.31
N GLN A 150 -7.73 11.69 7.32
CA GLN A 150 -8.45 12.03 8.54
C GLN A 150 -8.63 10.81 9.44
N GLN A 151 -9.04 9.67 8.87
CA GLN A 151 -9.20 8.43 9.63
C GLN A 151 -7.87 7.94 10.23
N LEU A 152 -6.78 7.98 9.46
CA LEU A 152 -5.45 7.61 9.96
C LEU A 152 -5.01 8.51 11.12
N ARG A 153 -5.26 9.83 11.04
CA ARG A 153 -4.93 10.77 12.11
C ARG A 153 -5.76 10.55 13.37
N GLN A 154 -7.05 10.19 13.24
CA GLN A 154 -7.92 9.87 14.38
C GLN A 154 -7.45 8.62 15.15
N ARG A 155 -6.62 7.78 14.54
CA ARG A 155 -6.00 6.59 15.16
C ARG A 155 -4.50 6.80 15.46
N ASP A 156 -4.04 8.05 15.47
CA ASP A 156 -2.64 8.43 15.74
C ASP A 156 -1.63 7.67 14.86
N CYS A 157 -2.04 7.23 13.67
CA CYS A 157 -1.14 6.57 12.72
C CYS A 157 -0.14 7.56 12.14
N SER A 158 1.14 7.20 12.11
CA SER A 158 2.19 7.98 11.47
C SER A 158 2.04 7.93 9.95
N ILE A 159 1.77 9.07 9.31
CA ILE A 159 1.58 9.16 7.86
C ILE A 159 2.89 9.59 7.21
N LEU A 160 3.46 8.73 6.37
CA LEU A 160 4.68 9.00 5.60
C LEU A 160 4.41 9.98 4.46
N GLY A 161 3.32 9.81 3.75
CA GLY A 161 2.91 10.61 2.62
C GLY A 161 1.88 9.94 1.74
N VAL A 162 1.61 10.56 0.59
CA VAL A 162 0.69 10.07 -0.44
C VAL A 162 1.45 9.81 -1.73
N VAL A 163 1.18 8.70 -2.39
CA VAL A 163 1.54 8.43 -3.78
C VAL A 163 0.28 8.53 -4.61
N VAL A 164 0.29 9.37 -5.63
CA VAL A 164 -0.80 9.50 -6.59
C VAL A 164 -0.49 8.63 -7.81
N ASN A 165 -1.38 7.72 -8.13
CA ASN A 165 -1.19 6.73 -9.17
C ASN A 165 -2.23 6.89 -10.29
N GLY A 166 -1.76 7.08 -11.52
CA GLY A 166 -2.56 7.32 -12.72
C GLY A 166 -1.98 8.44 -13.58
N PRO A 167 -2.74 8.93 -14.56
CA PRO A 167 -2.32 10.06 -15.39
C PRO A 167 -1.96 11.28 -14.55
N ALA A 168 -0.88 11.99 -14.91
CA ALA A 168 -0.42 13.15 -14.18
C ALA A 168 -1.53 14.20 -14.00
N ASN A 169 -1.71 14.67 -12.76
CA ASN A 169 -2.70 15.67 -12.40
C ASN A 169 -2.17 16.58 -11.28
N GLU A 170 -1.37 17.55 -11.67
CA GLU A 170 -0.73 18.50 -10.75
C GLU A 170 -1.76 19.22 -9.84
N ALA A 171 -2.95 19.55 -10.36
CA ALA A 171 -3.97 20.24 -9.59
C ALA A 171 -4.48 19.38 -8.43
N ASN A 172 -4.73 18.08 -8.67
CA ASN A 172 -5.14 17.15 -7.63
C ASN A 172 -4.02 16.92 -6.61
N CYS A 173 -2.77 16.79 -7.05
CA CYS A 173 -1.62 16.62 -6.15
C CYS A 173 -1.43 17.84 -5.25
N ARG A 174 -1.52 19.04 -5.80
CA ARG A 174 -1.47 20.28 -5.03
C ARG A 174 -2.59 20.37 -4.02
N ALA A 175 -3.82 20.08 -4.41
CA ALA A 175 -4.97 20.09 -3.52
C ALA A 175 -4.82 19.05 -2.38
N ILE A 176 -4.36 17.83 -2.69
CA ILE A 176 -4.09 16.80 -1.68
C ILE A 176 -3.02 17.29 -0.70
N ALA A 177 -1.94 17.88 -1.18
CA ALA A 177 -0.88 18.39 -0.32
C ALA A 177 -1.37 19.52 0.60
N GLU A 178 -2.06 20.51 0.04
CA GLU A 178 -2.52 21.70 0.76
C GLU A 178 -3.62 21.39 1.77
N TYR A 179 -4.73 20.78 1.33
CA TYR A 179 -5.86 20.46 2.19
C TYR A 179 -5.60 19.25 3.07
N GLY A 180 -4.84 18.28 2.56
CA GLY A 180 -4.43 17.10 3.31
C GLY A 180 -3.30 17.36 4.30
N LYS A 181 -2.59 18.49 4.21
CA LYS A 181 -1.39 18.79 5.02
C LYS A 181 -0.44 17.59 5.06
N VAL A 182 -0.13 17.07 3.89
CA VAL A 182 0.65 15.85 3.69
C VAL A 182 1.58 16.03 2.49
N ARG A 183 2.71 15.35 2.48
CA ARG A 183 3.58 15.30 1.30
C ARG A 183 2.99 14.37 0.25
N VAL A 184 2.89 14.82 -1.00
CA VAL A 184 2.78 13.95 -2.16
C VAL A 184 4.20 13.54 -2.52
N LEU A 185 4.51 12.26 -2.37
CA LEU A 185 5.86 11.71 -2.51
C LEU A 185 6.22 11.42 -3.97
N ALA A 186 5.22 11.00 -4.75
CA ALA A 186 5.37 10.72 -6.17
C ALA A 186 4.02 10.75 -6.90
N GLU A 187 4.08 11.08 -8.19
CA GLU A 187 3.04 10.78 -9.18
C GLU A 187 3.53 9.61 -10.04
N ILE A 188 2.80 8.51 -10.03
CA ILE A 188 3.18 7.27 -10.72
C ILE A 188 2.20 6.99 -11.86
N ASP A 189 2.71 6.69 -13.04
CA ASP A 189 1.90 6.20 -14.15
C ASP A 189 1.95 4.66 -14.20
N GLN A 190 0.96 4.00 -13.62
CA GLN A 190 0.86 2.54 -13.59
C GLN A 190 0.66 1.88 -14.98
N ARG A 191 0.49 2.67 -16.05
CA ARG A 191 0.45 2.12 -17.42
C ARG A 191 1.83 1.64 -17.89
N VAL A 192 2.88 2.00 -17.15
CA VAL A 192 4.22 1.44 -17.39
C VAL A 192 4.27 0.07 -16.75
N ASP A 193 4.34 -0.97 -17.56
CA ASP A 193 4.42 -2.34 -17.07
C ASP A 193 5.70 -2.58 -16.27
N LEU A 194 5.56 -3.21 -15.11
CA LEU A 194 6.69 -3.66 -14.31
C LEU A 194 7.30 -4.93 -14.91
N SER A 195 8.61 -5.02 -14.82
CA SER A 195 9.36 -6.22 -15.14
C SER A 195 10.60 -6.33 -14.25
N PRO A 196 11.21 -7.51 -14.12
CA PRO A 196 12.45 -7.65 -13.36
C PRO A 196 13.58 -6.73 -13.86
N ALA A 197 13.54 -6.36 -15.15
CA ALA A 197 14.55 -5.52 -15.77
C ALA A 197 14.38 -4.02 -15.47
N ASN A 198 13.14 -3.53 -15.22
CA ASN A 198 12.88 -2.10 -15.11
C ASN A 198 12.41 -1.62 -13.73
N THR A 199 11.93 -2.51 -12.86
CA THR A 199 11.31 -2.11 -11.59
C THR A 199 12.24 -1.28 -10.70
N ALA A 200 13.52 -1.63 -10.62
CA ALA A 200 14.52 -0.87 -9.85
C ALA A 200 14.72 0.53 -10.43
N ALA A 201 14.83 0.66 -11.75
CA ALA A 201 14.98 1.95 -12.41
C ALA A 201 13.73 2.84 -12.26
N LEU A 202 12.53 2.24 -12.27
CA LEU A 202 11.28 2.95 -12.00
C LEU A 202 11.19 3.43 -10.56
N PHE A 203 11.65 2.62 -9.59
CA PHE A 203 11.75 3.08 -8.20
C PHE A 203 12.66 4.31 -8.09
N GLU A 204 13.86 4.28 -8.66
CA GLU A 204 14.78 5.43 -8.67
C GLU A 204 14.18 6.64 -9.38
N ARG A 205 13.45 6.43 -10.47
CA ARG A 205 12.77 7.51 -11.19
C ARG A 205 11.71 8.20 -10.35
N TYR A 206 10.90 7.46 -9.58
CA TYR A 206 9.77 8.04 -8.83
C TYR A 206 10.16 8.51 -7.42
N PHE A 207 11.17 7.90 -6.81
CA PHE A 207 11.51 8.13 -5.41
C PHE A 207 12.96 8.54 -5.17
N GLY A 208 13.83 8.45 -6.16
CA GLY A 208 15.23 8.88 -6.09
C GLY A 208 15.40 10.39 -6.11
N ALA A 209 16.65 10.87 -5.92
CA ALA A 209 16.98 12.28 -5.86
C ALA A 209 16.75 13.06 -7.18
N ASN A 210 16.53 12.35 -8.28
CA ASN A 210 16.34 12.90 -9.63
C ASN A 210 14.93 12.64 -10.20
N GLY A 211 13.97 12.27 -9.36
CA GLY A 211 12.57 12.03 -9.73
C GLY A 211 11.72 13.30 -9.80
#